data_b9bea33e627c25e4053417f5a2ce3cb6
#
_entry.id   b9bea33e627c25e4053417f5a2ce3cb6
#
_cell.length_a   1.000
_cell.length_b   1.000
_cell.length_c   1.000
_cell.angle_alpha   90.00
_cell.angle_beta   90.00
_cell.angle_gamma   90.00
#
_symmetry.space_group_name_H-M   'P 1'
#
loop_
_entity.id
_entity.type
_entity.pdbx_description
1 polymer ?
#
loop_
_entity_poly.entity_id
_entity_poly.type
_entity_poly.pdbx_seq_one_letter_code
_entity_poly.pdbx_strand_id
1 'polypeptide(L)'
;MRDVSDVGVDSPATAPPGEGPLEVARRFGASWWVFLVLGIAWVLFGMFVLSYRVGSLLALAVFAGVAFIMSGVAELTVASRTGGGWRWFYLLAGILSVIAGVIAFIWPGITLFVLSVVLSWFLVVMGIFHVVGALMGPKRDWWWTTLLLGVAEFLLGAWAAGYPGRSLLVFVNLVGIYALIHGFNEIFGAFAIRELGRRADRVERAA
;
A
#
# COMPACT_ATOMS: atom_id res chain seq x y z
N MET A 1 -24.43 21.61 42.25
CA MET A 1 -25.19 21.32 41.05
C MET A 1 -24.35 21.85 39.89
N ARG A 2 -23.48 21.00 39.31
CA ARG A 2 -22.61 21.41 38.18
C ARG A 2 -23.40 21.13 36.91
N ASP A 3 -23.51 22.17 36.10
CA ASP A 3 -24.17 22.12 34.79
C ASP A 3 -23.44 21.16 33.85
N VAL A 4 -24.15 20.20 33.26
CA VAL A 4 -23.65 19.12 32.41
C VAL A 4 -23.64 19.56 30.93
N SER A 5 -23.80 20.85 30.65
CA SER A 5 -23.91 21.40 29.29
C SER A 5 -22.58 21.68 28.58
N ASP A 6 -21.41 21.47 29.23
CA ASP A 6 -20.09 21.79 28.64
C ASP A 6 -19.23 20.57 28.27
N VAL A 7 -19.83 19.43 27.98
CA VAL A 7 -19.10 18.38 27.27
C VAL A 7 -19.16 18.71 25.78
N GLY A 8 -18.18 19.51 25.36
CA GLY A 8 -17.90 19.70 23.95
C GLY A 8 -17.61 18.35 23.32
N VAL A 9 -18.59 17.81 22.58
CA VAL A 9 -18.39 16.70 21.67
C VAL A 9 -17.50 17.26 20.55
N ASP A 10 -16.21 17.02 20.65
CA ASP A 10 -15.27 17.29 19.56
C ASP A 10 -15.77 16.58 18.31
N SER A 11 -16.37 17.34 17.43
CA SER A 11 -16.80 16.89 16.10
C SER A 11 -15.53 16.45 15.33
N PRO A 12 -15.49 15.28 14.72
CA PRO A 12 -14.32 14.84 13.95
C PRO A 12 -14.04 15.82 12.81
N ALA A 13 -12.95 16.56 12.95
CA ALA A 13 -12.50 17.62 12.05
C ALA A 13 -11.94 17.04 10.75
N THR A 14 -12.80 16.56 9.82
CA THR A 14 -12.37 16.11 8.49
C THR A 14 -13.36 16.43 7.35
N ALA A 15 -14.46 17.12 7.62
CA ALA A 15 -15.32 17.61 6.55
C ALA A 15 -14.93 19.06 6.17
N PRO A 16 -14.83 19.39 4.87
CA PRO A 16 -14.64 20.77 4.44
C PRO A 16 -15.82 21.62 4.97
N PRO A 17 -15.57 22.89 5.35
CA PRO A 17 -16.60 23.74 5.94
C PRO A 17 -17.75 23.93 4.95
N GLY A 18 -18.92 23.32 5.26
CA GLY A 18 -20.15 23.45 4.49
C GLY A 18 -20.75 22.13 3.95
N GLU A 19 -20.04 21.00 3.96
CA GLU A 19 -20.59 19.73 3.46
C GLU A 19 -21.07 18.84 4.61
N GLY A 20 -22.37 18.47 4.58
CA GLY A 20 -22.95 17.52 5.54
C GLY A 20 -22.45 16.09 5.31
N PRO A 21 -22.49 15.21 6.33
CA PRO A 21 -22.03 13.82 6.23
C PRO A 21 -22.70 13.02 5.08
N LEU A 22 -23.92 13.34 4.75
CA LEU A 22 -24.69 12.70 3.66
C LEU A 22 -24.18 13.12 2.27
N GLU A 23 -23.74 14.38 2.12
CA GLU A 23 -23.22 14.89 0.88
C GLU A 23 -21.83 14.30 0.55
N VAL A 24 -21.01 14.14 1.57
CA VAL A 24 -19.73 13.42 1.49
C VAL A 24 -19.98 11.96 1.08
N ALA A 25 -20.90 11.25 1.72
CA ALA A 25 -21.25 9.86 1.39
C ALA A 25 -21.76 9.71 -0.04
N ARG A 26 -22.56 10.67 -0.54
CA ARG A 26 -23.06 10.67 -1.91
C ARG A 26 -21.96 10.89 -2.94
N ARG A 27 -21.05 11.84 -2.68
CA ARG A 27 -19.92 12.12 -3.55
C ARG A 27 -18.97 10.94 -3.69
N PHE A 28 -18.65 10.28 -2.58
CA PHE A 28 -17.89 9.02 -2.60
C PHE A 28 -18.68 7.89 -3.28
N GLY A 29 -19.99 7.81 -3.04
CA GLY A 29 -20.89 6.85 -3.69
C GLY A 29 -20.92 6.99 -5.21
N ALA A 30 -20.73 8.17 -5.78
CA ALA A 30 -20.69 8.36 -7.23
C ALA A 30 -19.39 7.82 -7.87
N SER A 31 -18.31 7.69 -7.09
CA SER A 31 -16.99 7.26 -7.58
C SER A 31 -16.72 5.75 -7.45
N TRP A 32 -17.72 4.94 -7.04
CA TRP A 32 -17.56 3.50 -6.81
C TRP A 32 -16.99 2.74 -8.03
N TRP A 33 -17.34 3.17 -9.25
CA TRP A 33 -16.90 2.53 -10.48
C TRP A 33 -15.37 2.68 -10.71
N VAL A 34 -14.76 3.78 -10.20
CA VAL A 34 -13.31 4.00 -10.29
C VAL A 34 -12.58 2.93 -9.50
N PHE A 35 -13.03 2.65 -8.26
CA PHE A 35 -12.47 1.59 -7.41
C PHE A 35 -12.69 0.22 -8.03
N LEU A 36 -13.84 -0.01 -8.68
CA LEU A 36 -14.12 -1.25 -9.38
C LEU A 36 -13.15 -1.48 -10.56
N VAL A 37 -12.98 -0.47 -11.42
CA VAL A 37 -12.06 -0.55 -12.56
C VAL A 37 -10.62 -0.73 -12.09
N LEU A 38 -10.21 0.01 -11.06
CA LEU A 38 -8.87 -0.08 -10.49
C LEU A 38 -8.64 -1.46 -9.87
N GLY A 39 -9.60 -1.99 -9.12
CA GLY A 39 -9.53 -3.33 -8.55
C GLY A 39 -9.43 -4.43 -9.63
N ILE A 40 -10.21 -4.34 -10.70
CA ILE A 40 -10.11 -5.26 -11.84
C ILE A 40 -8.72 -5.15 -12.48
N ALA A 41 -8.21 -3.94 -12.68
CA ALA A 41 -6.87 -3.72 -13.25
C ALA A 41 -5.77 -4.36 -12.37
N TRP A 42 -5.87 -4.24 -11.04
CA TRP A 42 -4.96 -4.89 -10.09
C TRP A 42 -5.04 -6.42 -10.15
N VAL A 43 -6.24 -7.01 -10.25
CA VAL A 43 -6.41 -8.46 -10.39
C VAL A 43 -5.78 -8.95 -11.70
N LEU A 44 -6.06 -8.28 -12.82
CA LEU A 44 -5.47 -8.63 -14.12
C LEU A 44 -3.94 -8.50 -14.11
N PHE A 45 -3.41 -7.44 -13.49
CA PHE A 45 -1.99 -7.25 -13.31
C PHE A 45 -1.36 -8.38 -12.47
N GLY A 46 -1.98 -8.75 -11.34
CA GLY A 46 -1.51 -9.85 -10.50
C GLY A 46 -1.49 -11.19 -11.24
N MET A 47 -2.53 -11.52 -11.99
CA MET A 47 -2.58 -12.72 -12.83
C MET A 47 -1.51 -12.70 -13.91
N PHE A 48 -1.29 -11.56 -14.56
CA PHE A 48 -0.25 -11.39 -15.57
C PHE A 48 1.14 -11.57 -14.97
N VAL A 49 1.41 -10.98 -13.82
CA VAL A 49 2.69 -11.12 -13.10
C VAL A 49 2.96 -12.57 -12.74
N LEU A 50 1.97 -13.29 -12.22
CA LEU A 50 2.09 -14.71 -11.84
C LEU A 50 2.19 -15.65 -13.05
N SER A 51 2.01 -15.17 -14.28
CA SER A 51 2.21 -15.99 -15.48
C SER A 51 3.68 -16.30 -15.79
N TYR A 52 4.63 -15.72 -15.06
CA TYR A 52 6.09 -15.92 -15.19
C TYR A 52 6.65 -15.75 -16.60
N ARG A 53 6.03 -14.92 -17.43
CA ARG A 53 6.52 -14.61 -18.77
C ARG A 53 7.56 -13.50 -18.72
N VAL A 54 8.44 -13.45 -19.72
CA VAL A 54 9.42 -12.34 -19.85
C VAL A 54 8.71 -10.98 -19.86
N GLY A 55 7.54 -10.89 -20.49
CA GLY A 55 6.72 -9.68 -20.46
C GLY A 55 6.22 -9.28 -19.08
N SER A 56 5.98 -10.23 -18.16
CA SER A 56 5.58 -9.89 -16.79
C SER A 56 6.71 -9.30 -15.97
N LEU A 57 7.94 -9.73 -16.19
CA LEU A 57 9.13 -9.12 -15.56
C LEU A 57 9.34 -7.69 -16.04
N LEU A 58 9.19 -7.47 -17.35
CA LEU A 58 9.27 -6.12 -17.92
C LEU A 58 8.17 -5.21 -17.37
N ALA A 59 6.94 -5.70 -17.28
CA ALA A 59 5.83 -4.94 -16.70
C ALA A 59 6.07 -4.57 -15.22
N LEU A 60 6.67 -5.48 -14.43
CA LEU A 60 7.07 -5.18 -13.06
C LEU A 60 8.12 -4.08 -12.99
N ALA A 61 9.12 -4.11 -13.85
CA ALA A 61 10.15 -3.08 -13.90
C ALA A 61 9.57 -1.71 -14.29
N VAL A 62 8.67 -1.68 -15.28
CA VAL A 62 7.95 -0.47 -15.68
C VAL A 62 7.09 0.06 -14.53
N PHE A 63 6.34 -0.82 -13.87
CA PHE A 63 5.53 -0.45 -12.71
C PHE A 63 6.38 0.12 -11.58
N ALA A 64 7.51 -0.53 -11.25
CA ALA A 64 8.45 -0.03 -10.25
C ALA A 64 9.04 1.33 -10.66
N GLY A 65 9.41 1.50 -11.93
CA GLY A 65 9.91 2.76 -12.46
C GLY A 65 8.92 3.91 -12.31
N VAL A 66 7.66 3.69 -12.69
CA VAL A 66 6.57 4.66 -12.50
C VAL A 66 6.38 4.98 -11.02
N ALA A 67 6.32 3.95 -10.16
CA ALA A 67 6.16 4.13 -8.72
C ALA A 67 7.29 4.97 -8.11
N PHE A 68 8.55 4.72 -8.49
CA PHE A 68 9.69 5.50 -8.04
C PHE A 68 9.63 6.96 -8.52
N ILE A 69 9.25 7.21 -9.77
CA ILE A 69 9.10 8.59 -10.27
C ILE A 69 7.98 9.32 -9.52
N MET A 70 6.83 8.67 -9.31
CA MET A 70 5.71 9.27 -8.58
C MET A 70 6.09 9.55 -7.12
N SER A 71 6.77 8.61 -6.45
CA SER A 71 7.30 8.80 -5.09
C SER A 71 8.27 9.98 -5.05
N GLY A 72 9.21 10.04 -5.99
CA GLY A 72 10.17 11.14 -6.08
C GLY A 72 9.51 12.50 -6.26
N VAL A 73 8.50 12.62 -7.13
CA VAL A 73 7.73 13.84 -7.29
C VAL A 73 6.97 14.21 -6.02
N ALA A 74 6.38 13.23 -5.33
CA ALA A 74 5.70 13.46 -4.05
C ALA A 74 6.69 13.96 -2.99
N GLU A 75 7.86 13.34 -2.84
CA GLU A 75 8.91 13.72 -1.89
C GLU A 75 9.44 15.14 -2.18
N LEU A 76 9.67 15.50 -3.46
CA LEU A 76 10.06 16.85 -3.86
C LEU A 76 8.97 17.87 -3.54
N THR A 77 7.70 17.51 -3.69
CA THR A 77 6.56 18.34 -3.30
C THR A 77 6.51 18.56 -1.79
N VAL A 78 6.76 17.52 -0.99
CA VAL A 78 6.88 17.63 0.47
C VAL A 78 8.07 18.52 0.84
N ALA A 79 9.22 18.33 0.19
CA ALA A 79 10.41 19.15 0.42
C ALA A 79 10.17 20.66 0.18
N SER A 80 9.33 21.01 -0.80
CA SER A 80 8.98 22.41 -1.09
C SER A 80 8.15 23.07 0.02
N ARG A 81 7.43 22.26 0.82
CA ARG A 81 6.55 22.71 1.91
C ARG A 81 7.18 22.55 3.30
N THR A 82 8.29 21.86 3.41
CA THR A 82 8.97 21.55 4.67
C THR A 82 10.16 22.48 4.87
N GLY A 83 10.31 23.03 6.08
CA GLY A 83 11.46 23.86 6.47
C GLY A 83 12.52 23.09 7.26
N GLY A 84 13.70 23.73 7.44
CA GLY A 84 14.77 23.17 8.28
C GLY A 84 15.52 21.99 7.68
N GLY A 85 16.16 21.17 8.52
CA GLY A 85 17.02 20.04 8.10
C GLY A 85 16.28 18.92 7.36
N TRP A 86 15.01 18.70 7.66
CA TRP A 86 14.17 17.70 7.01
C TRP A 86 13.94 17.96 5.52
N ARG A 87 13.98 19.24 5.10
CA ARG A 87 13.89 19.61 3.70
C ARG A 87 14.96 18.94 2.83
N TRP A 88 16.21 18.94 3.31
CA TRP A 88 17.31 18.30 2.58
C TRP A 88 17.16 16.80 2.46
N PHE A 89 16.62 16.16 3.50
CA PHE A 89 16.33 14.73 3.46
C PHE A 89 15.30 14.40 2.37
N TYR A 90 14.17 15.13 2.31
CA TYR A 90 13.16 14.93 1.27
C TYR A 90 13.67 15.29 -0.14
N LEU A 91 14.52 16.31 -0.27
CA LEU A 91 15.14 16.63 -1.56
C LEU A 91 16.04 15.50 -2.06
N LEU A 92 16.92 14.98 -1.20
CA LEU A 92 17.80 13.87 -1.56
C LEU A 92 17.01 12.61 -1.88
N ALA A 93 16.04 12.25 -1.04
CA ALA A 93 15.18 11.11 -1.26
C ALA A 93 14.43 11.24 -2.59
N GLY A 94 13.80 12.38 -2.87
CA GLY A 94 13.06 12.62 -4.11
C GLY A 94 13.94 12.54 -5.36
N ILE A 95 15.13 13.13 -5.33
CA ILE A 95 16.08 13.03 -6.44
C ILE A 95 16.52 11.59 -6.66
N LEU A 96 16.88 10.87 -5.59
CA LEU A 96 17.28 9.46 -5.68
C LEU A 96 16.14 8.58 -6.20
N SER A 97 14.91 8.81 -5.75
CA SER A 97 13.72 8.09 -6.23
C SER A 97 13.50 8.32 -7.73
N VAL A 98 13.60 9.56 -8.22
CA VAL A 98 13.49 9.85 -9.65
C VAL A 98 14.60 9.17 -10.45
N ILE A 99 15.84 9.23 -9.98
CA ILE A 99 16.98 8.56 -10.64
C ILE A 99 16.74 7.04 -10.69
N ALA A 100 16.31 6.43 -9.56
CA ALA A 100 15.99 5.01 -9.50
C ALA A 100 14.88 4.63 -10.49
N GLY A 101 13.86 5.48 -10.63
CA GLY A 101 12.79 5.30 -11.61
C GLY A 101 13.29 5.32 -13.06
N VAL A 102 14.16 6.26 -13.40
CA VAL A 102 14.79 6.32 -14.73
C VAL A 102 15.66 5.08 -14.99
N ILE A 103 16.45 4.66 -14.01
CA ILE A 103 17.28 3.44 -14.12
C ILE A 103 16.39 2.20 -14.34
N ALA A 104 15.22 2.12 -13.71
CA ALA A 104 14.29 1.00 -13.88
C ALA A 104 13.80 0.86 -15.33
N PHE A 105 13.66 1.96 -16.06
CA PHE A 105 13.32 1.92 -17.50
C PHE A 105 14.50 1.54 -18.40
N ILE A 106 15.71 1.98 -18.06
CA ILE A 106 16.91 1.74 -18.88
C ILE A 106 17.44 0.32 -18.66
N TRP A 107 17.46 -0.14 -17.39
CA TRP A 107 18.00 -1.44 -16.98
C TRP A 107 17.01 -2.24 -16.12
N PRO A 108 15.90 -2.72 -16.71
CA PRO A 108 14.84 -3.40 -15.97
C PRO A 108 15.33 -4.64 -15.21
N GLY A 109 16.23 -5.42 -15.79
CA GLY A 109 16.76 -6.62 -15.16
C GLY A 109 17.56 -6.34 -13.89
N ILE A 110 18.42 -5.32 -13.92
CA ILE A 110 19.22 -4.90 -12.75
C ILE A 110 18.30 -4.37 -11.64
N THR A 111 17.30 -3.56 -12.01
CA THR A 111 16.34 -3.01 -11.05
C THR A 111 15.56 -4.10 -10.34
N LEU A 112 15.02 -5.07 -11.09
CA LEU A 112 14.28 -6.19 -10.51
C LEU A 112 15.19 -7.06 -9.63
N PHE A 113 16.43 -7.27 -10.03
CA PHE A 113 17.41 -7.99 -9.23
C PHE A 113 17.66 -7.27 -7.89
N VAL A 114 17.96 -5.97 -7.90
CA VAL A 114 18.20 -5.18 -6.69
C VAL A 114 16.96 -5.18 -5.80
N LEU A 115 15.76 -4.92 -6.36
CA LEU A 115 14.51 -4.94 -5.60
C LEU A 115 14.25 -6.31 -4.96
N SER A 116 14.52 -7.39 -5.67
CA SER A 116 14.31 -8.74 -5.15
C SER A 116 15.26 -9.08 -4.00
N VAL A 117 16.52 -8.67 -4.09
CA VAL A 117 17.50 -8.85 -3.00
C VAL A 117 17.11 -8.01 -1.78
N VAL A 118 16.77 -6.74 -1.98
CA VAL A 118 16.33 -5.85 -0.90
C VAL A 118 15.08 -6.41 -0.21
N LEU A 119 14.09 -6.90 -0.97
CA LEU A 119 12.89 -7.52 -0.40
C LEU A 119 13.23 -8.77 0.40
N SER A 120 14.15 -9.62 -0.07
CA SER A 120 14.53 -10.83 0.65
C SER A 120 15.15 -10.50 2.01
N TRP A 121 16.06 -9.53 2.08
CA TRP A 121 16.62 -9.05 3.34
C TRP A 121 15.59 -8.35 4.22
N PHE A 122 14.66 -7.61 3.62
CA PHE A 122 13.55 -7.00 4.34
C PHE A 122 12.68 -8.06 5.03
N LEU A 123 12.36 -9.16 4.35
CA LEU A 123 11.62 -10.29 4.94
C LEU A 123 12.38 -10.93 6.11
N VAL A 124 13.72 -11.09 6.01
CA VAL A 124 14.54 -11.59 7.11
C VAL A 124 14.40 -10.68 8.34
N VAL A 125 14.58 -9.38 8.15
CA VAL A 125 14.52 -8.40 9.24
C VAL A 125 13.11 -8.33 9.84
N MET A 126 12.07 -8.25 9.01
CA MET A 126 10.67 -8.21 9.48
C MET A 126 10.28 -9.51 10.17
N GLY A 127 10.70 -10.66 9.67
CA GLY A 127 10.49 -11.94 10.31
C GLY A 127 11.08 -11.99 11.72
N ILE A 128 12.30 -11.46 11.91
CA ILE A 128 12.91 -11.34 13.24
C ILE A 128 12.07 -10.43 14.15
N PHE A 129 11.64 -9.26 13.66
CA PHE A 129 10.82 -8.33 14.45
C PHE A 129 9.47 -8.95 14.84
N HIS A 130 8.80 -9.67 13.94
CA HIS A 130 7.55 -10.36 14.24
C HIS A 130 7.74 -11.48 15.27
N VAL A 131 8.80 -12.28 15.16
CA VAL A 131 9.13 -13.33 16.15
C VAL A 131 9.41 -12.71 17.51
N VAL A 132 10.29 -11.71 17.59
CA VAL A 132 10.63 -11.03 18.84
C VAL A 132 9.39 -10.35 19.44
N GLY A 133 8.62 -9.64 18.62
CA GLY A 133 7.39 -8.99 19.06
C GLY A 133 6.34 -9.95 19.58
N ALA A 134 6.19 -11.12 18.95
CA ALA A 134 5.27 -12.17 19.40
C ALA A 134 5.71 -12.80 20.73
N LEU A 135 7.03 -12.96 20.95
CA LEU A 135 7.56 -13.57 22.17
C LEU A 135 7.62 -12.59 23.35
N MET A 136 7.98 -11.32 23.10
CA MET A 136 8.20 -10.31 24.15
C MET A 136 6.98 -9.39 24.37
N GLY A 137 6.06 -9.34 23.41
CA GLY A 137 4.86 -8.50 23.48
C GLY A 137 3.77 -9.08 24.38
N PRO A 138 2.73 -8.29 24.71
CA PRO A 138 1.57 -8.76 25.46
C PRO A 138 0.88 -9.87 24.69
N LYS A 139 0.64 -11.01 25.35
CA LYS A 139 -0.02 -12.18 24.73
C LYS A 139 -1.49 -11.88 24.51
N ARG A 140 -1.82 -11.42 23.30
CA ARG A 140 -3.20 -11.29 22.81
C ARG A 140 -3.66 -12.66 22.27
N ASP A 141 -4.97 -12.87 22.14
CA ASP A 141 -5.54 -14.15 21.72
C ASP A 141 -4.95 -14.74 20.42
N TRP A 142 -4.40 -13.87 19.55
CA TRP A 142 -3.82 -14.25 18.26
C TRP A 142 -2.29 -14.07 18.18
N TRP A 143 -1.54 -14.03 19.31
CA TRP A 143 -0.08 -13.83 19.29
C TRP A 143 0.66 -14.91 18.50
N TRP A 144 0.16 -16.14 18.50
CA TRP A 144 0.73 -17.25 17.77
C TRP A 144 0.69 -17.08 16.25
N THR A 145 -0.30 -16.37 15.69
CA THR A 145 -0.37 -16.05 14.25
C THR A 145 0.76 -15.11 13.85
N THR A 146 1.08 -14.11 14.68
CA THR A 146 2.22 -13.22 14.47
C THR A 146 3.54 -13.98 14.55
N LEU A 147 3.65 -14.93 15.48
CA LEU A 147 4.82 -15.80 15.59
C LEU A 147 4.98 -16.67 14.34
N LEU A 148 3.92 -17.34 13.90
CA LEU A 148 3.93 -18.18 12.70
C LEU A 148 4.29 -17.39 11.45
N LEU A 149 3.71 -16.19 11.30
CA LEU A 149 4.02 -15.28 10.21
C LEU A 149 5.49 -14.88 10.23
N GLY A 150 6.03 -14.46 11.38
CA GLY A 150 7.42 -14.06 11.53
C GLY A 150 8.41 -15.18 11.21
N VAL A 151 8.10 -16.42 11.64
CA VAL A 151 8.92 -17.58 11.29
C VAL A 151 8.86 -17.86 9.79
N ALA A 152 7.68 -17.79 9.18
CA ALA A 152 7.51 -18.00 7.74
C ALA A 152 8.25 -16.92 6.93
N GLU A 153 8.14 -15.64 7.31
CA GLU A 153 8.86 -14.52 6.68
C GLU A 153 10.38 -14.70 6.78
N PHE A 154 10.88 -15.02 7.97
CA PHE A 154 12.30 -15.26 8.19
C PHE A 154 12.83 -16.39 7.34
N LEU A 155 12.17 -17.56 7.34
CA LEU A 155 12.59 -18.71 6.56
C LEU A 155 12.54 -18.45 5.06
N LEU A 156 11.47 -17.80 4.59
CA LEU A 156 11.31 -17.43 3.18
C LEU A 156 12.36 -16.42 2.75
N GLY A 157 12.61 -15.39 3.55
CA GLY A 157 13.62 -14.38 3.29
C GLY A 157 15.03 -14.95 3.28
N ALA A 158 15.39 -15.77 4.26
CA ALA A 158 16.69 -16.43 4.34
C ALA A 158 16.94 -17.40 3.16
N TRP A 159 15.91 -18.18 2.78
CA TRP A 159 15.99 -19.04 1.61
C TRP A 159 16.15 -18.26 0.31
N ALA A 160 15.43 -17.15 0.16
CA ALA A 160 15.51 -16.27 -1.00
C ALA A 160 16.87 -15.56 -1.08
N ALA A 161 17.36 -15.00 0.01
CA ALA A 161 18.63 -14.26 0.06
C ALA A 161 19.86 -15.11 -0.30
N GLY A 162 19.75 -16.43 -0.14
CA GLY A 162 20.83 -17.36 -0.45
C GLY A 162 21.17 -17.51 -1.94
N TYR A 163 20.27 -17.09 -2.86
CA TYR A 163 20.51 -17.20 -4.30
C TYR A 163 19.66 -16.21 -5.11
N PRO A 164 20.25 -15.45 -6.06
CA PRO A 164 19.56 -14.40 -6.79
C PRO A 164 18.27 -14.83 -7.53
N GLY A 165 18.29 -16.01 -8.14
CA GLY A 165 17.10 -16.54 -8.83
C GLY A 165 15.93 -16.81 -7.88
N ARG A 166 16.21 -17.22 -6.63
CA ARG A 166 15.19 -17.43 -5.60
C ARG A 166 14.61 -16.10 -5.12
N SER A 167 15.46 -15.08 -4.92
CA SER A 167 15.01 -13.73 -4.60
C SER A 167 14.02 -13.21 -5.61
N LEU A 168 14.31 -13.35 -6.90
CA LEU A 168 13.42 -12.91 -7.97
C LEU A 168 12.10 -13.69 -7.98
N LEU A 169 12.13 -15.02 -7.78
CA LEU A 169 10.92 -15.83 -7.66
C LEU A 169 10.04 -15.36 -6.50
N VAL A 170 10.62 -15.16 -5.32
CA VAL A 170 9.89 -14.68 -4.14
C VAL A 170 9.30 -13.29 -4.41
N PHE A 171 10.09 -12.38 -4.98
CA PHE A 171 9.64 -11.03 -5.33
C PHE A 171 8.43 -11.06 -6.26
N VAL A 172 8.50 -11.80 -7.38
CA VAL A 172 7.41 -11.90 -8.36
C VAL A 172 6.15 -12.49 -7.72
N ASN A 173 6.29 -13.56 -6.93
CA ASN A 173 5.15 -14.16 -6.24
C ASN A 173 4.50 -13.20 -5.24
N LEU A 174 5.30 -12.54 -4.40
CA LEU A 174 4.76 -11.62 -3.41
C LEU A 174 4.05 -10.44 -4.05
N VAL A 175 4.64 -9.84 -5.09
CA VAL A 175 3.99 -8.74 -5.82
C VAL A 175 2.71 -9.20 -6.50
N GLY A 176 2.72 -10.37 -7.15
CA GLY A 176 1.54 -10.91 -7.81
C GLY A 176 0.41 -11.23 -6.82
N ILE A 177 0.72 -11.89 -5.70
CA ILE A 177 -0.25 -12.20 -4.64
C ILE A 177 -0.78 -10.91 -4.00
N TYR A 178 0.10 -9.95 -3.70
CA TYR A 178 -0.30 -8.65 -3.17
C TYR A 178 -1.26 -7.94 -4.11
N ALA A 179 -0.95 -7.91 -5.42
CA ALA A 179 -1.80 -7.29 -6.42
C ALA A 179 -3.19 -7.93 -6.50
N LEU A 180 -3.28 -9.27 -6.39
CA LEU A 180 -4.56 -9.98 -6.34
C LEU A 180 -5.36 -9.60 -5.09
N ILE A 181 -4.75 -9.68 -3.90
CA ILE A 181 -5.43 -9.35 -2.63
C ILE A 181 -5.89 -7.89 -2.65
N HIS A 182 -5.02 -6.97 -3.11
CA HIS A 182 -5.33 -5.54 -3.20
C HIS A 182 -6.49 -5.29 -4.16
N GLY A 183 -6.45 -5.90 -5.35
CA GLY A 183 -7.52 -5.79 -6.34
C GLY A 183 -8.86 -6.34 -5.85
N PHE A 184 -8.88 -7.48 -5.15
CA PHE A 184 -10.09 -7.98 -4.52
C PHE A 184 -10.61 -7.02 -3.45
N ASN A 185 -9.76 -6.49 -2.59
CA ASN A 185 -10.16 -5.51 -1.58
C ASN A 185 -10.77 -4.26 -2.20
N GLU A 186 -10.22 -3.74 -3.30
CA GLU A 186 -10.78 -2.60 -4.02
C GLU A 186 -12.13 -2.92 -4.65
N ILE A 187 -12.31 -4.11 -5.23
CA ILE A 187 -13.59 -4.55 -5.79
C ILE A 187 -14.65 -4.63 -4.68
N PHE A 188 -14.35 -5.26 -3.54
CA PHE A 188 -15.26 -5.31 -2.39
C PHE A 188 -15.54 -3.91 -1.83
N GLY A 189 -14.51 -3.07 -1.73
CA GLY A 189 -14.63 -1.66 -1.32
C GLY A 189 -15.57 -0.87 -2.24
N ALA A 190 -15.47 -1.07 -3.56
CA ALA A 190 -16.35 -0.43 -4.54
C ALA A 190 -17.83 -0.75 -4.29
N PHE A 191 -18.16 -2.02 -4.01
CA PHE A 191 -19.53 -2.41 -3.67
C PHE A 191 -20.01 -1.82 -2.35
N ALA A 192 -19.14 -1.77 -1.33
CA ALA A 192 -19.45 -1.15 -0.05
C ALA A 192 -19.73 0.36 -0.20
N ILE A 193 -18.90 1.07 -0.94
CA ILE A 193 -19.05 2.50 -1.23
C ILE A 193 -20.36 2.76 -2.00
N ARG A 194 -20.69 1.92 -2.99
CA ARG A 194 -21.94 2.00 -3.74
C ARG A 194 -23.16 1.86 -2.83
N GLU A 195 -23.13 0.92 -1.89
CA GLU A 195 -24.24 0.71 -0.96
C GLU A 195 -24.39 1.88 0.02
N LEU A 196 -23.29 2.47 0.48
CA LEU A 196 -23.33 3.68 1.32
C LEU A 196 -23.98 4.86 0.58
N GLY A 197 -23.63 5.09 -0.69
CA GLY A 197 -24.27 6.10 -1.52
C GLY A 197 -25.77 5.89 -1.68
N ARG A 198 -26.21 4.64 -1.93
CA ARG A 198 -27.62 4.30 -2.05
C ARG A 198 -28.41 4.50 -0.75
N ARG A 199 -27.77 4.29 0.40
CA ARG A 199 -28.40 4.54 1.71
C ARG A 199 -28.57 6.02 1.96
N ALA A 200 -27.57 6.85 1.63
CA ALA A 200 -27.66 8.30 1.74
C ALA A 200 -28.83 8.85 0.89
N ASP A 201 -28.96 8.40 -0.36
CA ASP A 201 -30.07 8.82 -1.25
C ASP A 201 -31.44 8.40 -0.72
N ARG A 202 -31.57 7.26 -0.01
CA ARG A 202 -32.79 6.79 0.59
C ARG A 202 -33.22 7.62 1.80
N VAL A 203 -32.29 8.01 2.64
CA VAL A 203 -32.53 8.86 3.82
C VAL A 203 -33.05 10.23 3.37
N GLU A 204 -32.41 10.82 2.35
CA GLU A 204 -32.80 12.14 1.82
C GLU A 204 -34.24 12.13 1.21
N ARG A 205 -34.63 11.04 0.55
CA ARG A 205 -35.96 10.91 -0.03
C ARG A 205 -37.05 10.65 1.00
N ALA A 206 -36.68 10.25 2.21
CA ALA A 206 -37.64 9.93 3.29
C ALA A 206 -37.81 11.12 4.26
N ALA A 207 -36.99 12.14 4.17
CA ALA A 207 -37.06 13.40 4.93
C ALA A 207 -37.84 14.47 4.19
#